data_51904e35615d6162dad6c3e6b4218d45
#
_entry.id   51904e35615d6162dad6c3e6b4218d45
#
_cell.length_a   1.000
_cell.length_b   1.000
_cell.length_c   1.000
_cell.angle_alpha   90.00
_cell.angle_beta   90.00
_cell.angle_gamma   90.00
#
_symmetry.space_group_name_H-M   'P 1'
#
loop_
_entity.id
_entity.type
_entity.pdbx_description
1 polymer ?
#
loop_
_entity_poly.entity_id
_entity_poly.type
_entity_poly.pdbx_seq_one_letter_code
_entity_poly.pdbx_strand_id
1 'polypeptide(L)'
;MRPAVVLLGVLALAANLRAALAGYPPLLETVRADLGLSAAVAGLVQAGAVLMMAVGSFAGSSVDARFGREQALGGAVALVGVGSLVRGVPHAGTLIGGSILIGFGIGVAGVLLTGVVKEHLAARAGAATGGYVVAMMIGATVSSALAVPLAVLLGGWSWSLAVWAVPALLATALWAPIAARTREPAAAAAPPPADGVQVRRLPWNDRLARLTACYQAGTSTMFYGWLTWLAPYYDSQGWSPQRAGLLLAVWSVGQIPAALLVPALAERRRRWRFWASLMLASATVGTLGALALPLPPVVGPWIWALLISFGLGAGFPLGLAVIAWRTPHGAASAATSGLALGIGYTAAGVAPLVMGVLVDVSGYPAAIAVLLLAAAVQAVAIWRIGDRGE
;
A
#
# COMPACT_ATOMS: atom_id res chain seq x y z
N MET A 1 2.71 29.67 -6.19
CA MET A 1 3.93 28.98 -5.67
C MET A 1 4.76 28.44 -6.84
N ARG A 2 6.07 28.22 -6.65
CA ARG A 2 6.89 27.57 -7.69
C ARG A 2 6.50 26.09 -7.76
N PRO A 3 6.06 25.53 -8.92
CA PRO A 3 5.59 24.14 -9.04
C PRO A 3 6.63 23.11 -8.59
N ALA A 4 7.93 23.42 -8.77
CA ALA A 4 9.03 22.55 -8.33
C ALA A 4 9.08 22.38 -6.80
N VAL A 5 8.79 23.41 -6.02
CA VAL A 5 8.78 23.34 -4.55
C VAL A 5 7.63 22.47 -4.06
N VAL A 6 6.45 22.62 -4.68
CA VAL A 6 5.29 21.77 -4.37
C VAL A 6 5.59 20.32 -4.72
N LEU A 7 6.17 20.06 -5.90
CA LEU A 7 6.53 18.71 -6.32
C LEU A 7 7.52 18.05 -5.35
N LEU A 8 8.58 18.75 -4.96
CA LEU A 8 9.56 18.22 -3.99
C LEU A 8 8.90 17.93 -2.63
N GLY A 9 8.01 18.81 -2.16
CA GLY A 9 7.24 18.57 -0.95
C GLY A 9 6.35 17.34 -1.05
N VAL A 10 5.62 17.19 -2.15
CA VAL A 10 4.77 16.01 -2.43
C VAL A 10 5.60 14.72 -2.45
N LEU A 11 6.77 14.72 -3.11
CA LEU A 11 7.66 13.56 -3.16
C LEU A 11 8.21 13.20 -1.78
N ALA A 12 8.62 14.20 -1.00
CA ALA A 12 9.12 14.01 0.37
C ALA A 12 8.04 13.44 1.29
N LEU A 13 6.81 13.97 1.25
CA LEU A 13 5.69 13.43 2.02
C LEU A 13 5.37 11.98 1.59
N ALA A 14 5.27 11.74 0.30
CA ALA A 14 4.90 10.44 -0.26
C ALA A 14 5.90 9.31 0.11
N ALA A 15 7.20 9.60 0.09
CA ALA A 15 8.23 8.63 0.46
C ALA A 15 8.00 8.06 1.87
N ASN A 16 7.53 8.88 2.81
CA ASN A 16 7.30 8.47 4.20
C ASN A 16 6.09 7.54 4.37
N LEU A 17 5.08 7.61 3.49
CA LEU A 17 3.85 6.83 3.62
C LEU A 17 4.11 5.32 3.49
N ARG A 18 5.06 4.91 2.65
CA ARG A 18 5.42 3.49 2.49
C ARG A 18 6.57 3.05 3.39
N ALA A 19 7.49 3.96 3.74
CA ALA A 19 8.61 3.67 4.63
C ALA A 19 8.13 3.17 5.99
N ALA A 20 7.14 3.83 6.60
CA ALA A 20 6.59 3.44 7.90
C ALA A 20 5.94 2.04 7.93
N LEU A 21 5.46 1.53 6.79
CA LEU A 21 4.90 0.18 6.69
C LEU A 21 5.97 -0.88 6.38
N ALA A 22 6.91 -0.59 5.49
CA ALA A 22 7.85 -1.56 4.95
C ALA A 22 9.02 -1.86 5.90
N GLY A 23 9.25 -1.01 6.91
CA GLY A 23 10.31 -1.23 7.92
C GLY A 23 9.97 -2.30 8.97
N TYR A 24 8.70 -2.62 9.19
CA TYR A 24 8.29 -3.61 10.20
C TYR A 24 8.52 -5.06 9.79
N PRO A 25 8.16 -5.53 8.57
CA PRO A 25 8.26 -6.94 8.20
C PRO A 25 9.65 -7.57 8.35
N PRO A 26 10.79 -6.89 8.03
CA PRO A 26 12.11 -7.47 8.25
C PRO A 26 12.47 -7.66 9.73
N LEU A 27 11.79 -6.95 10.64
CA LEU A 27 12.00 -7.02 12.09
C LEU A 27 10.96 -7.91 12.79
N LEU A 28 9.99 -8.45 12.05
CA LEU A 28 8.82 -9.13 12.61
C LEU A 28 9.21 -10.27 13.54
N GLU A 29 10.13 -11.15 13.12
CA GLU A 29 10.56 -12.29 13.94
C GLU A 29 11.39 -11.84 15.15
N THR A 30 12.21 -10.80 15.00
CA THR A 30 12.94 -10.19 16.14
C THR A 30 11.97 -9.63 17.18
N VAL A 31 10.93 -8.92 16.72
CA VAL A 31 9.87 -8.37 17.59
C VAL A 31 9.07 -9.48 18.27
N ARG A 32 8.75 -10.54 17.54
CA ARG A 32 8.05 -11.72 18.08
C ARG A 32 8.85 -12.37 19.21
N ALA A 33 10.13 -12.60 18.98
CA ALA A 33 11.02 -13.22 19.95
C ALA A 33 11.20 -12.35 21.21
N ASP A 34 11.35 -11.03 21.03
CA ASP A 34 11.59 -10.08 22.14
C ASP A 34 10.35 -9.87 23.01
N LEU A 35 9.16 -9.78 22.41
CA LEU A 35 7.90 -9.52 23.10
C LEU A 35 7.07 -10.79 23.39
N GLY A 36 7.54 -11.97 22.99
CA GLY A 36 6.81 -13.23 23.16
C GLY A 36 5.48 -13.29 22.39
N LEU A 37 5.41 -12.69 21.20
CA LEU A 37 4.17 -12.57 20.43
C LEU A 37 3.93 -13.81 19.55
N SER A 38 2.66 -14.19 19.39
CA SER A 38 2.24 -15.13 18.34
C SER A 38 2.35 -14.48 16.95
N ALA A 39 2.43 -15.28 15.88
CA ALA A 39 2.42 -14.76 14.52
C ALA A 39 1.10 -14.05 14.21
N ALA A 40 0.00 -14.48 14.79
CA ALA A 40 -1.30 -13.81 14.68
C ALA A 40 -1.24 -12.37 15.19
N VAL A 41 -0.65 -12.14 16.38
CA VAL A 41 -0.50 -10.77 16.95
C VAL A 41 0.47 -9.94 16.11
N ALA A 42 1.55 -10.53 15.63
CA ALA A 42 2.49 -9.85 14.72
C ALA A 42 1.82 -9.46 13.39
N GLY A 43 0.99 -10.36 12.84
CA GLY A 43 0.16 -10.06 11.66
C GLY A 43 -0.85 -8.96 11.91
N LEU A 44 -1.41 -8.86 13.13
CA LEU A 44 -2.36 -7.82 13.54
C LEU A 44 -1.72 -6.42 13.50
N VAL A 45 -0.42 -6.29 13.77
CA VAL A 45 0.30 -5.00 13.67
C VAL A 45 0.18 -4.42 12.26
N GLN A 46 0.41 -5.25 11.25
CA GLN A 46 0.29 -4.85 9.84
C GLN A 46 -1.19 -4.72 9.41
N ALA A 47 -2.02 -5.69 9.80
CA ALA A 47 -3.46 -5.70 9.54
C ALA A 47 -4.13 -4.44 10.09
N GLY A 48 -3.83 -4.06 11.32
CA GLY A 48 -4.36 -2.86 11.96
C GLY A 48 -4.00 -1.59 11.21
N ALA A 49 -2.75 -1.47 10.73
CA ALA A 49 -2.35 -0.34 9.90
C ALA A 49 -3.17 -0.28 8.59
N VAL A 50 -3.32 -1.41 7.88
CA VAL A 50 -4.02 -1.44 6.59
C VAL A 50 -5.53 -1.20 6.74
N LEU A 51 -6.17 -1.75 7.78
CA LEU A 51 -7.57 -1.47 8.07
C LEU A 51 -7.79 0.01 8.40
N MET A 52 -6.88 0.61 9.16
CA MET A 52 -6.96 2.05 9.46
C MET A 52 -6.64 2.93 8.26
N MET A 53 -5.90 2.45 7.25
CA MET A 53 -5.81 3.14 5.95
C MET A 53 -7.18 3.26 5.28
N ALA A 54 -8.02 2.23 5.34
CA ALA A 54 -9.38 2.30 4.81
C ALA A 54 -10.19 3.36 5.56
N VAL A 55 -10.17 3.35 6.89
CA VAL A 55 -10.86 4.36 7.72
C VAL A 55 -10.35 5.78 7.43
N GLY A 56 -9.03 5.97 7.36
CA GLY A 56 -8.41 7.24 7.01
C GLY A 56 -8.81 7.73 5.61
N SER A 57 -8.93 6.83 4.65
CA SER A 57 -9.38 7.17 3.30
C SER A 57 -10.82 7.68 3.27
N PHE A 58 -11.72 7.09 4.05
CA PHE A 58 -13.09 7.59 4.21
C PHE A 58 -13.13 8.95 4.94
N ALA A 59 -12.28 9.14 5.94
CA ALA A 59 -12.19 10.38 6.69
C ALA A 59 -11.54 11.52 5.88
N GLY A 60 -10.78 11.20 4.82
CA GLY A 60 -9.94 12.15 4.08
C GLY A 60 -10.70 13.39 3.59
N SER A 61 -11.89 13.22 3.02
CA SER A 61 -12.73 14.32 2.55
C SER A 61 -13.25 15.21 3.69
N SER A 62 -13.62 14.63 4.83
CA SER A 62 -14.07 15.37 6.00
C SER A 62 -12.92 16.13 6.66
N VAL A 63 -11.72 15.55 6.67
CA VAL A 63 -10.50 16.19 7.18
C VAL A 63 -10.10 17.34 6.24
N ASP A 64 -10.18 17.15 4.91
CA ASP A 64 -9.97 18.21 3.90
C ASP A 64 -10.92 19.39 4.12
N ALA A 65 -12.22 19.13 4.25
CA ALA A 65 -13.23 20.16 4.46
C ALA A 65 -13.05 20.95 5.78
N ARG A 66 -12.52 20.31 6.82
CA ARG A 66 -12.37 20.94 8.15
C ARG A 66 -11.08 21.73 8.31
N PHE A 67 -9.97 21.24 7.78
CA PHE A 67 -8.63 21.81 8.02
C PHE A 67 -8.00 22.42 6.77
N GLY A 68 -8.56 22.18 5.59
CA GLY A 68 -7.95 22.49 4.31
C GLY A 68 -6.95 21.42 3.87
N ARG A 69 -6.83 21.25 2.55
CA ARG A 69 -6.11 20.10 1.94
C ARG A 69 -4.63 20.03 2.32
N GLU A 70 -3.93 21.14 2.25
CA GLU A 70 -2.49 21.20 2.50
C GLU A 70 -2.17 20.99 3.99
N GLN A 71 -2.97 21.56 4.88
CA GLN A 71 -2.83 21.39 6.33
C GLN A 71 -3.16 19.95 6.73
N ALA A 72 -4.24 19.39 6.17
CA ALA A 72 -4.66 18.02 6.39
C ALA A 72 -3.61 17.02 5.91
N LEU A 73 -3.00 17.26 4.74
CA LEU A 73 -1.92 16.41 4.21
C LEU A 73 -0.67 16.45 5.10
N GLY A 74 -0.22 17.64 5.50
CA GLY A 74 0.89 17.81 6.44
C GLY A 74 0.61 17.14 7.79
N GLY A 75 -0.58 17.34 8.34
CA GLY A 75 -1.02 16.72 9.59
C GLY A 75 -1.10 15.20 9.51
N ALA A 76 -1.53 14.66 8.38
CA ALA A 76 -1.58 13.21 8.15
C ALA A 76 -0.17 12.58 8.14
N VAL A 77 0.81 13.23 7.51
CA VAL A 77 2.20 12.74 7.54
C VAL A 77 2.86 12.96 8.91
N ALA A 78 2.54 14.06 9.60
CA ALA A 78 2.95 14.24 10.99
C ALA A 78 2.43 13.11 11.89
N LEU A 79 1.18 12.68 11.68
CA LEU A 79 0.59 11.54 12.41
C LEU A 79 1.34 10.23 12.11
N VAL A 80 1.81 10.02 10.88
CA VAL A 80 2.70 8.90 10.54
C VAL A 80 4.00 8.99 11.35
N GLY A 81 4.58 10.18 11.48
CA GLY A 81 5.76 10.42 12.30
C GLY A 81 5.51 10.12 13.78
N VAL A 82 4.40 10.61 14.34
CA VAL A 82 4.00 10.34 15.74
C VAL A 82 3.78 8.83 15.94
N GLY A 83 3.08 8.15 15.05
CA GLY A 83 2.88 6.70 15.11
C GLY A 83 4.21 5.93 15.08
N SER A 84 5.19 6.40 14.29
CA SER A 84 6.54 5.83 14.27
C SER A 84 7.26 6.02 15.61
N LEU A 85 7.15 7.19 16.24
CA LEU A 85 7.69 7.43 17.60
C LEU A 85 7.04 6.52 18.65
N VAL A 86 5.73 6.34 18.60
CA VAL A 86 4.98 5.46 19.52
C VAL A 86 5.48 4.01 19.41
N ARG A 87 5.86 3.55 18.22
CA ARG A 87 6.50 2.24 18.02
C ARG A 87 7.90 2.13 18.66
N GLY A 88 8.52 3.23 19.00
CA GLY A 88 9.80 3.27 19.72
C GLY A 88 9.73 2.76 21.16
N VAL A 89 8.54 2.64 21.74
CA VAL A 89 8.33 2.00 23.04
C VAL A 89 8.19 0.50 22.83
N PRO A 90 9.07 -0.36 23.41
CA PRO A 90 9.06 -1.80 23.16
C PRO A 90 7.94 -2.51 23.92
N HIS A 91 6.69 -2.34 23.48
CA HIS A 91 5.51 -2.96 24.06
C HIS A 91 4.48 -3.26 22.95
N ALA A 92 3.78 -4.39 23.06
CA ALA A 92 2.81 -4.82 22.03
C ALA A 92 1.71 -3.78 21.76
N GLY A 93 1.18 -3.16 22.82
CA GLY A 93 0.11 -2.15 22.70
C GLY A 93 0.57 -0.89 21.95
N THR A 94 1.78 -0.40 22.20
CA THR A 94 2.35 0.77 21.51
C THR A 94 2.70 0.45 20.06
N LEU A 95 3.17 -0.77 19.79
CA LEU A 95 3.44 -1.25 18.44
C LEU A 95 2.15 -1.29 17.60
N ILE A 96 1.07 -1.85 18.11
CA ILE A 96 -0.25 -1.89 17.47
C ILE A 96 -0.84 -0.46 17.36
N GLY A 97 -0.85 0.30 18.46
CA GLY A 97 -1.39 1.65 18.49
C GLY A 97 -0.67 2.61 17.53
N GLY A 98 0.66 2.56 17.51
CA GLY A 98 1.48 3.32 16.55
C GLY A 98 1.18 2.92 15.10
N SER A 99 0.93 1.63 14.84
CA SER A 99 0.55 1.14 13.50
C SER A 99 -0.82 1.62 13.07
N ILE A 100 -1.78 1.69 13.98
CA ILE A 100 -3.12 2.26 13.76
C ILE A 100 -3.00 3.75 13.38
N LEU A 101 -2.19 4.53 14.10
CA LEU A 101 -1.95 5.95 13.79
C LEU A 101 -1.31 6.12 12.41
N ILE A 102 -0.29 5.32 12.12
CA ILE A 102 0.39 5.31 10.82
C ILE A 102 -0.61 5.00 9.71
N GLY A 103 -1.40 3.94 9.86
CA GLY A 103 -2.40 3.53 8.87
C GLY A 103 -3.42 4.62 8.59
N PHE A 104 -3.99 5.23 9.63
CA PHE A 104 -4.93 6.33 9.48
C PHE A 104 -4.31 7.52 8.72
N GLY A 105 -3.10 7.94 9.12
CA GLY A 105 -2.37 9.02 8.44
C GLY A 105 -2.12 8.72 6.96
N ILE A 106 -1.69 7.49 6.63
CA ILE A 106 -1.48 7.06 5.24
C ILE A 106 -2.79 7.09 4.44
N GLY A 107 -3.90 6.64 5.04
CA GLY A 107 -5.20 6.65 4.40
C GLY A 107 -5.67 8.05 4.04
N VAL A 108 -5.60 8.99 4.98
CA VAL A 108 -5.90 10.41 4.76
C VAL A 108 -4.98 11.00 3.69
N ALA A 109 -3.67 10.84 3.84
CA ALA A 109 -2.69 11.39 2.90
C ALA A 109 -2.86 10.85 1.47
N GLY A 110 -3.18 9.56 1.32
CA GLY A 110 -3.40 8.93 0.01
C GLY A 110 -4.52 9.59 -0.80
N VAL A 111 -5.59 10.00 -0.15
CA VAL A 111 -6.71 10.74 -0.79
C VAL A 111 -6.28 12.17 -1.12
N LEU A 112 -5.64 12.85 -0.19
CA LEU A 112 -5.30 14.27 -0.33
C LEU A 112 -4.17 14.53 -1.34
N LEU A 113 -3.20 13.62 -1.45
CA LEU A 113 -2.09 13.74 -2.40
C LEU A 113 -2.57 13.89 -3.84
N THR A 114 -3.56 13.12 -4.25
CA THR A 114 -4.12 13.20 -5.59
C THR A 114 -4.78 14.56 -5.85
N GLY A 115 -5.43 15.12 -4.83
CA GLY A 115 -6.05 16.44 -4.86
C GLY A 115 -4.99 17.56 -5.00
N VAL A 116 -3.94 17.53 -4.18
CA VAL A 116 -2.82 18.50 -4.23
C VAL A 116 -2.13 18.50 -5.60
N VAL A 117 -1.88 17.31 -6.16
CA VAL A 117 -1.29 17.18 -7.51
C VAL A 117 -2.19 17.80 -8.56
N LYS A 118 -3.50 17.56 -8.48
CA LYS A 118 -4.47 18.08 -9.45
C LYS A 118 -4.61 19.60 -9.36
N GLU A 119 -4.50 20.17 -8.18
CA GLU A 119 -4.64 21.62 -7.95
C GLU A 119 -3.37 22.40 -8.30
N HIS A 120 -2.21 21.95 -7.83
CA HIS A 120 -0.97 22.70 -7.97
C HIS A 120 -0.09 22.28 -9.14
N LEU A 121 -0.30 21.07 -9.70
CA LEU A 121 0.55 20.46 -10.72
C LEU A 121 -0.26 19.97 -11.92
N ALA A 122 -1.43 20.58 -12.21
CA ALA A 122 -2.37 20.14 -13.25
C ALA A 122 -1.70 19.91 -14.62
N ALA A 123 -0.82 20.84 -15.04
CA ALA A 123 -0.10 20.74 -16.32
C ALA A 123 0.85 19.53 -16.42
N ARG A 124 1.22 18.93 -15.29
CA ARG A 124 2.14 17.79 -15.18
C ARG A 124 1.61 16.72 -14.24
N ALA A 125 0.29 16.63 -14.07
CA ALA A 125 -0.35 15.76 -13.09
C ALA A 125 0.07 14.29 -13.25
N GLY A 126 0.15 13.78 -14.47
CA GLY A 126 0.61 12.41 -14.75
C GLY A 126 2.04 12.15 -14.28
N ALA A 127 2.98 13.07 -14.61
CA ALA A 127 4.37 12.96 -14.19
C ALA A 127 4.52 13.11 -12.67
N ALA A 128 3.76 14.01 -12.04
CA ALA A 128 3.76 14.19 -10.59
C ALA A 128 3.20 12.95 -9.87
N THR A 129 2.13 12.35 -10.40
CA THR A 129 1.55 11.11 -9.88
C THR A 129 2.52 9.95 -10.01
N GLY A 130 3.13 9.75 -11.17
CA GLY A 130 4.19 8.74 -11.35
C GLY A 130 5.36 8.98 -10.39
N GLY A 131 5.80 10.23 -10.26
CA GLY A 131 6.88 10.63 -9.35
C GLY A 131 6.59 10.29 -7.88
N TYR A 132 5.42 10.61 -7.35
CA TYR A 132 5.12 10.30 -5.95
C TYR A 132 4.96 8.78 -5.72
N VAL A 133 4.44 8.02 -6.70
CA VAL A 133 4.40 6.56 -6.61
C VAL A 133 5.81 5.98 -6.52
N VAL A 134 6.73 6.47 -7.37
CA VAL A 134 8.16 6.08 -7.31
C VAL A 134 8.78 6.47 -5.97
N ALA A 135 8.50 7.68 -5.46
CA ALA A 135 8.98 8.11 -4.15
C ALA A 135 8.49 7.19 -3.01
N MET A 136 7.22 6.75 -3.05
CA MET A 136 6.68 5.75 -2.11
C MET A 136 7.43 4.43 -2.20
N MET A 137 7.76 3.94 -3.40
CA MET A 137 8.51 2.71 -3.59
C MET A 137 9.95 2.84 -3.08
N ILE A 138 10.61 3.98 -3.34
CA ILE A 138 11.95 4.28 -2.81
C ILE A 138 11.90 4.29 -1.27
N GLY A 139 10.91 4.94 -0.67
CA GLY A 139 10.71 4.95 0.78
C GLY A 139 10.58 3.54 1.36
N ALA A 140 9.75 2.69 0.73
CA ALA A 140 9.61 1.29 1.12
C ALA A 140 10.92 0.51 1.00
N THR A 141 11.64 0.68 -0.11
CA THR A 141 12.92 0.02 -0.38
C THR A 141 13.97 0.38 0.67
N VAL A 142 14.15 1.67 0.91
CA VAL A 142 15.15 2.16 1.88
C VAL A 142 14.79 1.69 3.29
N SER A 143 13.51 1.76 3.66
CA SER A 143 13.06 1.34 4.98
C SER A 143 13.25 -0.17 5.22
N SER A 144 12.87 -1.01 4.27
CA SER A 144 13.03 -2.45 4.41
C SER A 144 14.50 -2.90 4.39
N ALA A 145 15.33 -2.27 3.56
CA ALA A 145 16.76 -2.57 3.49
C ALA A 145 17.51 -2.15 4.76
N LEU A 146 17.14 -1.00 5.34
CA LEU A 146 17.81 -0.44 6.52
C LEU A 146 17.21 -0.91 7.85
N ALA A 147 16.07 -1.60 7.87
CA ALA A 147 15.37 -1.97 9.10
C ALA A 147 16.28 -2.72 10.09
N VAL A 148 16.94 -3.79 9.65
CA VAL A 148 17.81 -4.59 10.50
C VAL A 148 19.14 -3.89 10.78
N PRO A 149 19.86 -3.29 9.81
CA PRO A 149 21.06 -2.49 10.09
C PRO A 149 20.83 -1.39 11.13
N LEU A 150 19.70 -0.66 11.04
CA LEU A 150 19.36 0.36 12.01
C LEU A 150 19.03 -0.24 13.39
N ALA A 151 18.39 -1.40 13.45
CA ALA A 151 18.15 -2.08 14.72
C ALA A 151 19.45 -2.46 15.43
N VAL A 152 20.45 -2.91 14.69
CA VAL A 152 21.79 -3.21 15.23
C VAL A 152 22.50 -1.93 15.66
N LEU A 153 22.50 -0.90 14.80
CA LEU A 153 23.20 0.36 15.05
C LEU A 153 22.61 1.14 16.25
N LEU A 154 21.27 1.15 16.37
CA LEU A 154 20.55 1.93 17.39
C LEU A 154 20.26 1.12 18.68
N GLY A 155 20.67 -0.15 18.73
CA GLY A 155 20.55 -1.00 19.92
C GLY A 155 19.15 -1.58 20.14
N GLY A 156 18.31 -1.69 19.10
CA GLY A 156 17.03 -2.35 19.21
C GLY A 156 16.07 -2.10 18.03
N TRP A 157 15.15 -3.03 17.84
CA TRP A 157 14.14 -2.94 16.78
C TRP A 157 13.20 -1.74 16.96
N SER A 158 12.90 -1.38 18.19
CA SER A 158 12.00 -0.27 18.51
C SER A 158 12.56 1.08 18.01
N TRP A 159 13.85 1.32 18.21
CA TRP A 159 14.53 2.50 17.69
C TRP A 159 14.61 2.51 16.16
N SER A 160 14.81 1.32 15.54
CA SER A 160 14.77 1.19 14.09
C SER A 160 13.40 1.57 13.49
N LEU A 161 12.30 1.29 14.20
CA LEU A 161 10.96 1.73 13.78
C LEU A 161 10.72 3.21 14.09
N ALA A 162 11.21 3.70 15.23
CA ALA A 162 11.03 5.09 15.65
C ALA A 162 11.78 6.09 14.77
N VAL A 163 12.97 5.74 14.27
CA VAL A 163 13.81 6.66 13.48
C VAL A 163 13.11 7.18 12.22
N TRP A 164 12.15 6.44 11.69
CA TRP A 164 11.34 6.88 10.54
C TRP A 164 10.41 8.05 10.85
N ALA A 165 10.26 8.41 12.12
CA ALA A 165 9.64 9.67 12.50
C ALA A 165 10.44 10.88 12.02
N VAL A 166 11.77 10.80 12.00
CA VAL A 166 12.64 11.91 11.61
C VAL A 166 12.34 12.40 10.18
N PRO A 167 12.44 11.54 9.13
CA PRO A 167 12.12 11.98 7.79
C PRO A 167 10.65 12.38 7.62
N ALA A 168 9.71 11.78 8.35
CA ALA A 168 8.30 12.15 8.29
C ALA A 168 8.06 13.55 8.87
N LEU A 169 8.63 13.86 10.03
CA LEU A 169 8.50 15.17 10.66
C LEU A 169 9.26 16.26 9.89
N LEU A 170 10.43 15.94 9.33
CA LEU A 170 11.16 16.83 8.43
C LEU A 170 10.37 17.15 7.17
N ALA A 171 9.77 16.14 6.53
CA ALA A 171 8.90 16.35 5.36
C ALA A 171 7.69 17.21 5.71
N THR A 172 7.09 17.00 6.88
CA THR A 172 6.00 17.86 7.40
C THR A 172 6.46 19.30 7.64
N ALA A 173 7.62 19.49 8.24
CA ALA A 173 8.19 20.83 8.48
C ALA A 173 8.50 21.57 7.17
N LEU A 174 9.05 20.86 6.17
CA LEU A 174 9.27 21.41 4.83
C LEU A 174 7.95 21.74 4.09
N TRP A 175 6.88 21.01 4.39
CA TRP A 175 5.55 21.25 3.85
C TRP A 175 4.82 22.41 4.53
N ALA A 176 5.11 22.71 5.80
CA ALA A 176 4.42 23.71 6.60
C ALA A 176 4.33 25.11 5.95
N PRO A 177 5.39 25.67 5.28
CA PRO A 177 5.28 26.93 4.57
C PRO A 177 4.31 26.91 3.38
N ILE A 178 4.15 25.76 2.74
CA ILE A 178 3.19 25.57 1.65
C ILE A 178 1.78 25.61 2.22
N ALA A 179 1.53 24.83 3.27
CA ALA A 179 0.26 24.76 3.97
C ALA A 179 -0.16 26.12 4.59
N ALA A 180 0.80 26.90 5.10
CA ALA A 180 0.52 28.22 5.66
C ALA A 180 0.08 29.25 4.62
N ARG A 181 0.60 29.17 3.39
CA ARG A 181 0.29 30.11 2.30
C ARG A 181 -1.05 29.82 1.61
N THR A 182 -1.54 28.59 1.70
CA THR A 182 -2.83 28.17 1.12
C THR A 182 -3.98 28.27 2.14
N ARG A 183 -3.70 28.80 3.32
CA ARG A 183 -4.70 28.99 4.39
C ARG A 183 -5.65 30.12 4.02
N GLU A 184 -6.62 29.85 3.15
CA GLU A 184 -7.81 30.69 3.06
C GLU A 184 -8.66 30.49 4.32
N PRO A 185 -9.25 31.57 4.88
CA PRO A 185 -10.18 31.42 6.00
C PRO A 185 -11.28 30.42 5.60
N ALA A 186 -11.56 29.44 6.46
CA ALA A 186 -12.60 28.44 6.24
C ALA A 186 -14.01 29.04 6.01
N ALA A 187 -14.16 30.36 6.17
CA ALA A 187 -15.37 31.13 5.90
C ALA A 187 -15.67 31.37 4.41
N ALA A 188 -14.73 31.11 3.49
CA ALA A 188 -14.91 31.30 2.05
C ALA A 188 -15.08 29.98 1.27
N ALA A 189 -15.15 28.85 1.96
CA ALA A 189 -15.54 27.60 1.30
C ALA A 189 -16.95 27.78 0.74
N ALA A 190 -17.08 27.75 -0.60
CA ALA A 190 -18.35 27.71 -1.26
C ALA A 190 -19.19 26.59 -0.59
N PRO A 191 -20.49 26.83 -0.34
CA PRO A 191 -21.34 25.79 0.22
C PRO A 191 -21.14 24.52 -0.62
N PRO A 192 -21.10 23.34 0.02
CA PRO A 192 -20.99 22.09 -0.72
C PRO A 192 -22.04 22.16 -1.83
N PRO A 193 -21.70 21.77 -3.08
CA PRO A 193 -22.63 21.85 -4.19
C PRO A 193 -23.98 21.33 -3.71
N ALA A 194 -25.03 22.10 -3.96
CA ALA A 194 -26.38 21.87 -3.45
C ALA A 194 -27.00 20.52 -3.88
N ASP A 195 -26.38 19.86 -4.81
CA ASP A 195 -26.51 18.42 -5.03
C ASP A 195 -25.84 17.73 -3.84
N GLY A 196 -26.63 17.58 -2.77
CA GLY A 196 -26.25 16.86 -1.57
C GLY A 196 -25.45 15.63 -2.00
N VAL A 197 -24.28 15.39 -1.39
CA VAL A 197 -23.55 14.15 -1.55
C VAL A 197 -24.57 13.06 -1.23
N GLN A 198 -25.35 12.68 -2.26
CA GLN A 198 -26.10 11.44 -2.17
C GLN A 198 -25.02 10.43 -1.88
N VAL A 199 -25.05 9.85 -0.69
CA VAL A 199 -24.38 8.61 -0.37
C VAL A 199 -24.94 7.63 -1.39
N ARG A 200 -24.36 7.66 -2.59
CA ARG A 200 -24.79 6.80 -3.68
C ARG A 200 -24.60 5.40 -3.16
N ARG A 201 -25.71 4.69 -3.04
CA ARG A 201 -25.70 3.30 -2.63
C ARG A 201 -24.64 2.59 -3.46
N LEU A 202 -23.70 1.94 -2.77
CA LEU A 202 -22.65 1.18 -3.43
C LEU A 202 -23.29 0.20 -4.40
N PRO A 203 -22.76 0.04 -5.62
CA PRO A 203 -23.42 -0.73 -6.70
C PRO A 203 -23.24 -2.24 -6.50
N TRP A 204 -23.73 -2.77 -5.37
CA TRP A 204 -23.63 -4.20 -5.04
C TRP A 204 -24.30 -5.13 -6.06
N ASN A 205 -25.33 -4.64 -6.74
CA ASN A 205 -26.07 -5.41 -7.75
C ASN A 205 -25.43 -5.34 -9.14
N ASP A 206 -24.51 -4.42 -9.35
CA ASP A 206 -23.79 -4.31 -10.62
C ASP A 206 -22.73 -5.42 -10.76
N ARG A 207 -22.79 -6.11 -11.91
CA ARG A 207 -21.86 -7.24 -12.19
C ARG A 207 -20.41 -6.76 -12.29
N LEU A 208 -20.15 -5.64 -12.96
CA LEU A 208 -18.79 -5.11 -13.12
C LEU A 208 -18.22 -4.69 -11.76
N ALA A 209 -19.03 -4.04 -10.94
CA ALA A 209 -18.61 -3.60 -9.61
C ALA A 209 -18.22 -4.79 -8.71
N ARG A 210 -19.01 -5.86 -8.71
CA ARG A 210 -18.66 -7.09 -7.95
C ARG A 210 -17.40 -7.76 -8.47
N LEU A 211 -17.25 -7.89 -9.79
CA LEU A 211 -16.06 -8.53 -10.39
C LEU A 211 -14.79 -7.72 -10.14
N THR A 212 -14.86 -6.40 -10.25
CA THR A 212 -13.72 -5.52 -9.95
C THR A 212 -13.39 -5.49 -8.46
N ALA A 213 -14.39 -5.64 -7.58
CA ALA A 213 -14.18 -5.82 -6.14
C ALA A 213 -13.45 -7.15 -5.83
N CYS A 214 -13.85 -8.27 -6.46
CA CYS A 214 -13.15 -9.55 -6.34
C CYS A 214 -11.72 -9.47 -6.89
N TYR A 215 -11.53 -8.81 -8.03
CA TYR A 215 -10.20 -8.57 -8.60
C TYR A 215 -9.31 -7.79 -7.63
N GLN A 216 -9.85 -6.70 -7.06
CA GLN A 216 -9.09 -5.84 -6.14
C GLN A 216 -8.81 -6.55 -4.81
N ALA A 217 -9.75 -7.35 -4.31
CA ALA A 217 -9.54 -8.19 -3.13
C ALA A 217 -8.39 -9.18 -3.35
N GLY A 218 -8.37 -9.89 -4.48
CA GLY A 218 -7.29 -10.82 -4.83
C GLY A 218 -5.93 -10.12 -4.91
N THR A 219 -5.86 -9.02 -5.67
CA THR A 219 -4.63 -8.19 -5.78
C THR A 219 -4.14 -7.72 -4.42
N SER A 220 -5.03 -7.16 -3.62
CA SER A 220 -4.67 -6.58 -2.32
C SER A 220 -4.25 -7.65 -1.30
N THR A 221 -4.93 -8.80 -1.29
CA THR A 221 -4.55 -9.94 -0.44
C THR A 221 -3.15 -10.43 -0.78
N MET A 222 -2.84 -10.65 -2.06
CA MET A 222 -1.51 -11.08 -2.48
C MET A 222 -0.44 -10.04 -2.14
N PHE A 223 -0.75 -8.75 -2.40
CA PHE A 223 0.20 -7.67 -2.15
C PHE A 223 0.53 -7.53 -0.65
N TYR A 224 -0.47 -7.36 0.21
CA TYR A 224 -0.25 -7.15 1.64
C TYR A 224 0.16 -8.42 2.38
N GLY A 225 -0.25 -9.58 1.90
CA GLY A 225 0.24 -10.85 2.38
C GLY A 225 1.74 -11.01 2.15
N TRP A 226 2.23 -10.80 0.92
CA TRP A 226 3.66 -10.85 0.63
C TRP A 226 4.44 -9.69 1.26
N LEU A 227 3.88 -8.47 1.30
CA LEU A 227 4.50 -7.35 2.00
C LEU A 227 4.81 -7.69 3.46
N THR A 228 3.91 -8.38 4.14
CA THR A 228 4.04 -8.73 5.56
C THR A 228 4.92 -9.95 5.76
N TRP A 229 4.70 -11.02 4.98
CA TRP A 229 5.24 -12.34 5.28
C TRP A 229 6.42 -12.78 4.40
N LEU A 230 6.86 -11.96 3.41
CA LEU A 230 8.01 -12.31 2.57
C LEU A 230 9.30 -12.44 3.39
N ALA A 231 9.64 -11.42 4.17
CA ALA A 231 10.87 -11.45 4.98
C ALA A 231 10.80 -12.52 6.09
N PRO A 232 9.72 -12.63 6.90
CA PRO A 232 9.57 -13.71 7.88
C PRO A 232 9.63 -15.10 7.27
N TYR A 233 9.04 -15.31 6.09
CA TYR A 233 9.09 -16.59 5.39
C TYR A 233 10.52 -17.01 5.07
N TYR A 234 11.34 -16.10 4.52
CA TYR A 234 12.72 -16.44 4.18
C TYR A 234 13.64 -16.50 5.41
N ASP A 235 13.32 -15.79 6.47
CA ASP A 235 13.97 -15.95 7.76
C ASP A 235 13.77 -17.39 8.31
N SER A 236 12.51 -17.90 8.23
CA SER A 236 12.20 -19.30 8.59
C SER A 236 12.89 -20.35 7.70
N GLN A 237 13.34 -19.97 6.49
CA GLN A 237 14.13 -20.82 5.60
C GLN A 237 15.64 -20.73 5.88
N GLY A 238 16.05 -20.08 6.97
CA GLY A 238 17.45 -19.94 7.38
C GLY A 238 18.20 -18.75 6.78
N TRP A 239 17.48 -17.80 6.16
CA TRP A 239 18.08 -16.55 5.72
C TRP A 239 18.27 -15.60 6.91
N SER A 240 19.38 -14.85 6.91
CA SER A 240 19.54 -13.82 7.94
C SER A 240 18.50 -12.70 7.75
N PRO A 241 18.04 -12.09 8.85
CA PRO A 241 17.08 -10.98 8.80
C PRO A 241 17.50 -9.84 7.86
N GLN A 242 18.81 -9.56 7.78
CA GLN A 242 19.35 -8.55 6.85
C GLN A 242 19.10 -8.92 5.39
N ARG A 243 19.36 -10.18 5.00
CA ARG A 243 19.13 -10.67 3.63
C ARG A 243 17.65 -10.71 3.31
N ALA A 244 16.80 -11.12 4.25
CA ALA A 244 15.35 -11.11 4.10
C ALA A 244 14.79 -9.67 3.93
N GLY A 245 15.34 -8.69 4.65
CA GLY A 245 15.01 -7.27 4.48
C GLY A 245 15.44 -6.72 3.11
N LEU A 246 16.64 -7.12 2.62
CA LEU A 246 17.08 -6.77 1.27
C LEU A 246 16.20 -7.40 0.19
N LEU A 247 15.71 -8.63 0.41
CA LEU A 247 14.78 -9.28 -0.51
C LEU A 247 13.48 -8.50 -0.62
N LEU A 248 12.95 -8.00 0.50
CA LEU A 248 11.77 -7.14 0.51
C LEU A 248 12.04 -5.78 -0.16
N ALA A 249 13.25 -5.24 -0.05
CA ALA A 249 13.67 -4.04 -0.77
C ALA A 249 13.66 -4.26 -2.30
N VAL A 250 14.25 -5.36 -2.77
CA VAL A 250 14.23 -5.75 -4.20
C VAL A 250 12.79 -5.98 -4.67
N TRP A 251 11.95 -6.64 -3.85
CA TRP A 251 10.53 -6.80 -4.13
C TRP A 251 9.82 -5.44 -4.28
N SER A 252 10.16 -4.44 -3.48
CA SER A 252 9.57 -3.09 -3.57
C SER A 252 9.96 -2.37 -4.86
N VAL A 253 11.23 -2.45 -5.28
CA VAL A 253 11.72 -1.85 -6.53
C VAL A 253 11.19 -2.58 -7.75
N GLY A 254 11.10 -3.90 -7.71
CA GLY A 254 10.65 -4.74 -8.82
C GLY A 254 9.22 -4.46 -9.28
N GLN A 255 8.42 -3.77 -8.48
CA GLN A 255 7.07 -3.35 -8.84
C GLN A 255 7.05 -2.15 -9.80
N ILE A 256 8.08 -1.28 -9.74
CA ILE A 256 8.08 0.02 -10.44
C ILE A 256 7.88 -0.12 -11.95
N PRO A 257 8.61 -0.98 -12.67
CA PRO A 257 8.45 -1.12 -14.12
C PRO A 257 7.02 -1.53 -14.51
N ALA A 258 6.45 -2.49 -13.78
CA ALA A 258 5.10 -2.98 -14.06
C ALA A 258 4.04 -1.90 -13.76
N ALA A 259 4.16 -1.20 -12.62
CA ALA A 259 3.21 -0.16 -12.22
C ALA A 259 3.15 1.00 -13.22
N LEU A 260 4.28 1.37 -13.82
CA LEU A 260 4.37 2.47 -14.77
C LEU A 260 4.01 2.07 -16.20
N LEU A 261 4.48 0.91 -16.66
CA LEU A 261 4.40 0.54 -18.07
C LEU A 261 3.13 -0.24 -18.41
N VAL A 262 2.71 -1.17 -17.55
CA VAL A 262 1.66 -2.12 -17.90
C VAL A 262 0.29 -1.47 -18.09
N PRO A 263 -0.17 -0.52 -17.24
CA PRO A 263 -1.45 0.17 -17.49
C PRO A 263 -1.47 0.92 -18.83
N ALA A 264 -0.38 1.62 -19.17
CA ALA A 264 -0.25 2.34 -20.43
C ALA A 264 -0.24 1.39 -21.64
N LEU A 265 0.41 0.23 -21.53
CA LEU A 265 0.42 -0.79 -22.58
C LEU A 265 -0.95 -1.46 -22.74
N ALA A 266 -1.64 -1.71 -21.63
CA ALA A 266 -2.99 -2.27 -21.63
C ALA A 266 -3.99 -1.32 -22.30
N GLU A 267 -3.88 -0.01 -22.04
CA GLU A 267 -4.69 1.03 -22.66
C GLU A 267 -4.42 1.14 -24.17
N ARG A 268 -3.15 1.28 -24.55
CA ARG A 268 -2.74 1.41 -25.95
C ARG A 268 -3.18 0.22 -26.81
N ARG A 269 -3.05 -1.00 -26.28
CA ARG A 269 -3.33 -2.24 -27.00
C ARG A 269 -4.77 -2.71 -26.83
N ARG A 270 -5.58 -2.07 -25.98
CA ARG A 270 -6.96 -2.44 -25.63
C ARG A 270 -7.12 -3.92 -25.18
N ARG A 271 -6.05 -4.50 -24.60
CA ARG A 271 -5.97 -5.91 -24.19
C ARG A 271 -5.80 -6.00 -22.69
N TRP A 272 -6.78 -5.52 -21.93
CA TRP A 272 -6.72 -5.50 -20.47
C TRP A 272 -6.57 -6.92 -19.90
N ARG A 273 -7.38 -7.86 -20.39
CA ARG A 273 -7.38 -9.26 -19.94
C ARG A 273 -6.02 -9.92 -20.09
N PHE A 274 -5.36 -9.73 -21.24
CA PHE A 274 -4.02 -10.27 -21.49
C PHE A 274 -3.02 -9.76 -20.44
N TRP A 275 -2.96 -8.43 -20.23
CA TRP A 275 -2.02 -7.85 -19.29
C TRP A 275 -2.32 -8.21 -17.84
N ALA A 276 -3.59 -8.21 -17.43
CA ALA A 276 -4.00 -8.63 -16.10
C ALA A 276 -3.67 -10.12 -15.85
N SER A 277 -3.90 -11.00 -16.83
CA SER A 277 -3.54 -12.42 -16.73
C SER A 277 -2.03 -12.65 -16.70
N LEU A 278 -1.25 -11.92 -17.50
CA LEU A 278 0.21 -12.01 -17.50
C LEU A 278 0.79 -11.59 -16.14
N MET A 279 0.29 -10.50 -15.57
CA MET A 279 0.72 -10.03 -14.24
C MET A 279 0.36 -11.03 -13.15
N LEU A 280 -0.87 -11.53 -13.16
CA LEU A 280 -1.30 -12.55 -12.21
C LEU A 280 -0.49 -13.86 -12.37
N ALA A 281 -0.22 -14.29 -13.59
CA ALA A 281 0.61 -15.45 -13.86
C ALA A 281 2.03 -15.28 -13.30
N SER A 282 2.66 -14.13 -13.52
CA SER A 282 3.97 -13.82 -12.94
C SER A 282 3.97 -13.92 -11.42
N ALA A 283 2.99 -13.29 -10.75
CA ALA A 283 2.87 -13.34 -9.29
C ALA A 283 2.60 -14.76 -8.79
N THR A 284 1.73 -15.51 -9.48
CA THR A 284 1.37 -16.89 -9.10
C THR A 284 2.55 -17.84 -9.28
N VAL A 285 3.28 -17.76 -10.40
CA VAL A 285 4.49 -18.55 -10.66
C VAL A 285 5.55 -18.26 -9.61
N GLY A 286 5.78 -16.97 -9.29
CA GLY A 286 6.70 -16.59 -8.22
C GLY A 286 6.26 -17.14 -6.85
N THR A 287 4.97 -17.12 -6.54
CA THR A 287 4.41 -17.66 -5.29
C THR A 287 4.54 -19.17 -5.22
N LEU A 288 4.23 -19.90 -6.30
CA LEU A 288 4.40 -21.35 -6.38
C LEU A 288 5.88 -21.75 -6.32
N GLY A 289 6.75 -20.99 -7.00
CA GLY A 289 8.19 -21.19 -6.94
C GLY A 289 8.76 -20.99 -5.54
N ALA A 290 8.34 -19.93 -4.85
CA ALA A 290 8.72 -19.69 -3.46
C ALA A 290 8.27 -20.82 -2.53
N LEU A 291 7.10 -21.41 -2.77
CA LEU A 291 6.59 -22.53 -1.97
C LEU A 291 7.30 -23.86 -2.30
N ALA A 292 7.47 -24.18 -3.58
CA ALA A 292 8.00 -25.48 -4.03
C ALA A 292 9.53 -25.59 -3.94
N LEU A 293 10.23 -24.48 -4.20
CA LEU A 293 11.69 -24.39 -4.19
C LEU A 293 12.13 -23.04 -3.62
N PRO A 294 12.02 -22.83 -2.29
CA PRO A 294 12.28 -21.53 -1.66
C PRO A 294 13.63 -20.94 -2.01
N LEU A 295 14.66 -21.79 -2.04
CA LEU A 295 16.06 -21.41 -2.25
C LEU A 295 16.63 -22.13 -3.49
N PRO A 296 16.23 -21.71 -4.72
CA PRO A 296 16.77 -22.31 -5.94
C PRO A 296 18.30 -22.11 -6.02
N PRO A 297 19.04 -23.14 -6.48
CA PRO A 297 20.49 -23.02 -6.64
C PRO A 297 20.85 -21.86 -7.56
N VAL A 298 21.99 -21.21 -7.32
CA VAL A 298 22.57 -20.10 -8.09
C VAL A 298 21.84 -18.78 -7.91
N VAL A 299 20.51 -18.74 -8.15
CA VAL A 299 19.74 -17.46 -8.16
C VAL A 299 19.08 -17.15 -6.81
N GLY A 300 18.97 -18.11 -5.89
CA GLY A 300 18.31 -17.93 -4.61
C GLY A 300 16.86 -17.45 -4.76
N PRO A 301 16.26 -16.86 -3.72
CA PRO A 301 14.86 -16.42 -3.74
C PRO A 301 14.60 -15.13 -4.54
N TRP A 302 15.66 -14.48 -5.06
CA TRP A 302 15.53 -13.21 -5.77
C TRP A 302 14.61 -13.31 -6.99
N ILE A 303 14.67 -14.43 -7.71
CA ILE A 303 13.83 -14.65 -8.89
C ILE A 303 12.34 -14.71 -8.50
N TRP A 304 12.02 -15.36 -7.37
CA TRP A 304 10.63 -15.43 -6.91
C TRP A 304 10.13 -14.07 -6.44
N ALA A 305 10.95 -13.35 -5.67
CA ALA A 305 10.61 -12.00 -5.24
C ALA A 305 10.39 -11.06 -6.42
N LEU A 306 11.22 -11.13 -7.46
CA LEU A 306 11.06 -10.32 -8.68
C LEU A 306 9.81 -10.71 -9.47
N LEU A 307 9.51 -12.00 -9.66
CA LEU A 307 8.29 -12.44 -10.35
C LEU A 307 7.03 -12.03 -9.60
N ILE A 308 7.01 -12.19 -8.28
CA ILE A 308 5.89 -11.76 -7.42
C ILE A 308 5.71 -10.25 -7.52
N SER A 309 6.79 -9.49 -7.34
CA SER A 309 6.72 -8.02 -7.31
C SER A 309 6.31 -7.43 -8.65
N PHE A 310 6.88 -7.92 -9.75
CA PHE A 310 6.51 -7.50 -11.10
C PHE A 310 5.03 -7.76 -11.37
N GLY A 311 4.55 -8.95 -11.01
CA GLY A 311 3.15 -9.33 -11.16
C GLY A 311 2.19 -8.47 -10.34
N LEU A 312 2.56 -8.13 -9.11
CA LEU A 312 1.71 -7.35 -8.21
C LEU A 312 1.77 -5.83 -8.48
N GLY A 313 2.88 -5.34 -9.05
CA GLY A 313 3.08 -3.91 -9.27
C GLY A 313 2.01 -3.25 -10.14
N ALA A 314 1.51 -3.94 -11.16
CA ALA A 314 0.46 -3.42 -12.03
C ALA A 314 -0.96 -3.80 -11.60
N GLY A 315 -1.13 -4.74 -10.66
CA GLY A 315 -2.44 -5.27 -10.30
C GLY A 315 -3.42 -4.18 -9.87
N PHE A 316 -3.02 -3.37 -8.93
CA PHE A 316 -3.87 -2.29 -8.40
C PHE A 316 -4.25 -1.24 -9.48
N PRO A 317 -3.31 -0.65 -10.24
CA PRO A 317 -3.66 0.33 -11.27
C PRO A 317 -4.45 -0.26 -12.44
N LEU A 318 -4.25 -1.53 -12.81
CA LEU A 318 -5.07 -2.20 -13.82
C LEU A 318 -6.53 -2.38 -13.39
N GLY A 319 -6.76 -2.65 -12.10
CA GLY A 319 -8.10 -2.73 -11.54
C GLY A 319 -8.86 -1.40 -11.63
N LEU A 320 -8.20 -0.29 -11.32
CA LEU A 320 -8.78 1.04 -11.46
C LEU A 320 -8.97 1.45 -12.92
N ALA A 321 -8.02 1.10 -13.79
CA ALA A 321 -8.11 1.40 -15.21
C ALA A 321 -9.32 0.72 -15.87
N VAL A 322 -9.58 -0.57 -15.61
CA VAL A 322 -10.73 -1.26 -16.19
C VAL A 322 -12.06 -0.68 -15.70
N ILE A 323 -12.13 -0.21 -14.46
CA ILE A 323 -13.31 0.50 -13.96
C ILE A 323 -13.52 1.78 -14.78
N ALA A 324 -12.47 2.61 -14.93
CA ALA A 324 -12.56 3.86 -15.68
C ALA A 324 -12.97 3.65 -17.15
N TRP A 325 -12.49 2.56 -17.78
CA TRP A 325 -12.81 2.27 -19.18
C TRP A 325 -14.20 1.65 -19.40
N ARG A 326 -14.75 0.98 -18.39
CA ARG A 326 -16.02 0.22 -18.51
C ARG A 326 -17.22 0.96 -17.95
N THR A 327 -17.02 2.00 -17.16
CA THR A 327 -18.13 2.79 -16.59
C THR A 327 -18.52 3.93 -17.50
N PRO A 328 -19.84 4.21 -17.67
CA PRO A 328 -20.32 5.17 -18.65
C PRO A 328 -20.01 6.64 -18.29
N HIS A 329 -19.88 6.96 -17.00
CA HIS A 329 -19.64 8.33 -16.53
C HIS A 329 -18.88 8.34 -15.19
N GLY A 330 -18.29 9.50 -14.85
CA GLY A 330 -17.42 9.67 -13.68
C GLY A 330 -18.05 9.25 -12.35
N ALA A 331 -19.34 9.51 -12.17
CA ALA A 331 -20.06 9.15 -10.96
C ALA A 331 -20.22 7.62 -10.79
N ALA A 332 -20.45 6.87 -11.88
CA ALA A 332 -20.49 5.41 -11.86
C ALA A 332 -19.09 4.84 -11.61
N SER A 333 -18.05 5.44 -12.22
CA SER A 333 -16.66 5.09 -11.96
C SER A 333 -16.28 5.27 -10.49
N ALA A 334 -16.64 6.40 -9.89
CA ALA A 334 -16.37 6.67 -8.49
C ALA A 334 -17.06 5.67 -7.55
N ALA A 335 -18.35 5.36 -7.79
CA ALA A 335 -19.10 4.40 -6.97
C ALA A 335 -18.51 2.97 -7.09
N THR A 336 -18.19 2.54 -8.32
CA THR A 336 -17.57 1.22 -8.57
C THR A 336 -16.18 1.12 -7.96
N SER A 337 -15.34 2.16 -8.10
CA SER A 337 -14.03 2.22 -7.47
C SER A 337 -14.13 2.21 -5.94
N GLY A 338 -15.10 2.94 -5.38
CA GLY A 338 -15.35 2.94 -3.94
C GLY A 338 -15.65 1.55 -3.39
N LEU A 339 -16.51 0.78 -4.07
CA LEU A 339 -16.79 -0.61 -3.69
C LEU A 339 -15.55 -1.49 -3.84
N ALA A 340 -14.86 -1.41 -4.98
CA ALA A 340 -13.68 -2.23 -5.25
C ALA A 340 -12.53 -1.96 -4.25
N LEU A 341 -12.28 -0.69 -3.94
CA LEU A 341 -11.25 -0.30 -2.97
C LEU A 341 -11.64 -0.66 -1.54
N GLY A 342 -12.92 -0.46 -1.16
CA GLY A 342 -13.40 -0.82 0.17
C GLY A 342 -13.23 -2.33 0.46
N ILE A 343 -13.66 -3.19 -0.47
CA ILE A 343 -13.46 -4.65 -0.36
C ILE A 343 -11.97 -5.00 -0.45
N GLY A 344 -11.23 -4.36 -1.36
CA GLY A 344 -9.80 -4.57 -1.53
C GLY A 344 -9.00 -4.27 -0.26
N TYR A 345 -9.23 -3.15 0.39
CA TYR A 345 -8.55 -2.79 1.64
C TYR A 345 -9.00 -3.63 2.83
N THR A 346 -10.27 -4.04 2.87
CA THR A 346 -10.74 -4.99 3.88
C THR A 346 -9.99 -6.32 3.75
N ALA A 347 -9.92 -6.88 2.54
CA ALA A 347 -9.17 -8.10 2.27
C ALA A 347 -7.67 -7.93 2.58
N ALA A 348 -7.08 -6.79 2.21
CA ALA A 348 -5.70 -6.42 2.51
C ALA A 348 -5.39 -6.38 4.00
N GLY A 349 -6.32 -5.87 4.81
CA GLY A 349 -6.15 -5.81 6.26
C GLY A 349 -6.34 -7.17 6.94
N VAL A 350 -7.31 -7.97 6.45
CA VAL A 350 -7.59 -9.29 7.00
C VAL A 350 -6.51 -10.32 6.64
N ALA A 351 -5.93 -10.25 5.43
CA ALA A 351 -4.99 -11.25 4.94
C ALA A 351 -3.76 -11.47 5.84
N PRO A 352 -3.00 -10.45 6.29
CA PRO A 352 -1.84 -10.67 7.15
C PRO A 352 -2.20 -11.33 8.49
N LEU A 353 -3.39 -11.03 9.03
CA LEU A 353 -3.88 -11.63 10.27
C LEU A 353 -4.21 -13.11 10.09
N VAL A 354 -4.98 -13.45 9.04
CA VAL A 354 -5.34 -14.84 8.72
C VAL A 354 -4.08 -15.65 8.45
N MET A 355 -3.14 -15.11 7.67
CA MET A 355 -1.85 -15.76 7.42
C MET A 355 -1.07 -15.97 8.72
N GLY A 356 -1.06 -15.01 9.64
CA GLY A 356 -0.42 -15.15 10.95
C GLY A 356 -1.00 -16.29 11.77
N VAL A 357 -2.33 -16.40 11.85
CA VAL A 357 -3.00 -17.53 12.51
C VAL A 357 -2.60 -18.85 11.87
N LEU A 358 -2.56 -18.91 10.54
CA LEU A 358 -2.17 -20.12 9.82
C LEU A 358 -0.69 -20.47 10.02
N VAL A 359 0.19 -19.48 10.13
CA VAL A 359 1.61 -19.73 10.47
C VAL A 359 1.73 -20.36 11.85
N ASP A 360 0.97 -19.88 12.84
CA ASP A 360 1.00 -20.43 14.20
C ASP A 360 0.43 -21.88 14.28
N VAL A 361 -0.62 -22.19 13.49
CA VAL A 361 -1.32 -23.49 13.58
C VAL A 361 -0.76 -24.53 12.60
N SER A 362 -0.43 -24.12 11.38
CA SER A 362 -0.14 -25.03 10.25
C SER A 362 1.13 -24.69 9.48
N GLY A 363 1.83 -23.61 9.87
CA GLY A 363 3.05 -23.17 9.24
C GLY A 363 2.86 -22.35 7.95
N TYR A 364 3.95 -21.92 7.37
CA TYR A 364 3.99 -21.04 6.19
C TYR A 364 3.31 -21.60 4.94
N PRO A 365 3.36 -22.93 4.62
CA PRO A 365 2.67 -23.44 3.43
C PRO A 365 1.17 -23.17 3.45
N ALA A 366 0.52 -23.32 4.60
CA ALA A 366 -0.91 -23.01 4.76
C ALA A 366 -1.20 -21.52 4.60
N ALA A 367 -0.34 -20.66 5.15
CA ALA A 367 -0.45 -19.20 4.98
C ALA A 367 -0.29 -18.78 3.51
N ILE A 368 0.68 -19.37 2.77
CA ILE A 368 0.88 -19.08 1.35
C ILE A 368 -0.29 -19.59 0.50
N ALA A 369 -0.97 -20.67 0.90
CA ALA A 369 -2.16 -21.15 0.21
C ALA A 369 -3.29 -20.10 0.16
N VAL A 370 -3.40 -19.20 1.16
CA VAL A 370 -4.33 -18.07 1.13
C VAL A 370 -4.05 -17.16 -0.07
N LEU A 371 -2.77 -16.92 -0.38
CA LEU A 371 -2.37 -16.10 -1.53
C LEU A 371 -2.71 -16.77 -2.85
N LEU A 372 -2.53 -18.08 -2.95
CA LEU A 372 -2.92 -18.86 -4.13
C LEU A 372 -4.45 -18.88 -4.31
N LEU A 373 -5.21 -18.98 -3.23
CA LEU A 373 -6.67 -18.84 -3.28
C LEU A 373 -7.09 -17.44 -3.76
N ALA A 374 -6.44 -16.41 -3.25
CA ALA A 374 -6.66 -15.02 -3.71
C ALA A 374 -6.33 -14.86 -5.20
N ALA A 375 -5.24 -15.49 -5.67
CA ALA A 375 -4.90 -15.54 -7.09
C ALA A 375 -5.97 -16.23 -7.92
N ALA A 376 -6.55 -17.34 -7.46
CA ALA A 376 -7.63 -18.05 -8.13
C ALA A 376 -8.90 -17.19 -8.24
N VAL A 377 -9.28 -16.51 -7.15
CA VAL A 377 -10.41 -15.55 -7.15
C VAL A 377 -10.17 -14.43 -8.16
N GLN A 378 -8.95 -13.87 -8.18
CA GLN A 378 -8.56 -12.84 -9.13
C GLN A 378 -8.58 -13.33 -10.58
N ALA A 379 -8.12 -14.56 -10.84
CA ALA A 379 -8.17 -15.19 -12.17
C ALA A 379 -9.61 -15.31 -12.70
N VAL A 380 -10.52 -15.80 -11.86
CA VAL A 380 -11.95 -15.87 -12.19
C VAL A 380 -12.53 -14.50 -12.50
N ALA A 381 -12.16 -13.49 -11.71
CA ALA A 381 -12.60 -12.10 -11.95
C ALA A 381 -12.08 -11.57 -13.29
N ILE A 382 -10.79 -11.75 -13.60
CA ILE A 382 -10.18 -11.35 -14.87
C ILE A 382 -10.91 -12.01 -16.05
N TRP A 383 -11.14 -13.30 -15.96
CA TRP A 383 -11.78 -14.07 -17.04
C TRP A 383 -13.22 -13.61 -17.28
N ARG A 384 -13.99 -13.35 -16.20
CA ARG A 384 -15.38 -12.91 -16.29
C ARG A 384 -15.56 -11.42 -16.66
N ILE A 385 -14.57 -10.58 -16.39
CA ILE A 385 -14.56 -9.19 -16.84
C ILE A 385 -14.37 -9.15 -18.36
N GLY A 386 -13.47 -9.97 -18.93
CA GLY A 386 -13.19 -10.03 -20.36
C GLY A 386 -12.59 -8.76 -20.95
N ASP A 387 -12.37 -8.75 -22.25
CA ASP A 387 -11.98 -7.55 -23.01
C ASP A 387 -13.22 -6.78 -23.53
N ARG A 388 -13.06 -5.51 -23.93
CA ARG A 388 -14.13 -4.74 -24.60
C ARG A 388 -14.42 -5.40 -25.95
N GLY A 389 -15.60 -5.97 -26.11
CA GLY A 389 -16.06 -6.55 -27.38
C GLY A 389 -16.29 -8.07 -27.35
N GLU A 390 -16.06 -8.71 -26.20
CA GLU A 390 -16.51 -10.11 -25.95
C GLU A 390 -17.88 -10.15 -25.27
#